data_56b3a9df94674a4c00d0253082b0e7a1
#
_entry.id   56b3a9df94674a4c00d0253082b0e7a1
#
_cell.length_a   1.000
_cell.length_b   1.000
_cell.length_c   1.000
_cell.angle_alpha   90.00
_cell.angle_beta   90.00
_cell.angle_gamma   90.00
#
_symmetry.space_group_name_H-M   'P 1'
#
loop_
_entity.id
_entity.type
_entity.pdbx_description
1 polymer ?
#
loop_
_entity_poly.entity_id
_entity_poly.type
_entity_poly.pdbx_seq_one_letter_code
_entity_poly.pdbx_strand_id
1 'polypeptide(L)'
;MSAPVLLRKFHIPSVALQSLSGLTSISLNGLPFVALLTAIGLLQISIANSAARTNAPWAEWAFWLGLCVVYAPIILRLLMPEVMRAERIGLVVLLGGMLYLAKIANTPIHMGYHDEFAHWRTALDIFNTQHLLQPNPALPVTPLYPGLGSATVVIARLTGLSLFQSGMLGLGVARIVMMLGLFFWLERVSGSSRVAGLGAAIYTANPNYLYFDAQFSYETLALPLALLLAATLVKMVQASNRNGWRTVVVMLIGAITVTHHLTAYMTTLFMCLWCAVGLICRHDARYRLPFWVPGIAIIFNGLWLLYVANFTLSYLGYIFSSAFDGVISLVQKGHLDRMPFQGSEGSVAAPLLERLLGLASAGLVLLGLPFGLIEVWRKHRHNAAAVAMGLCGCLNPVMHVLRLTGGGWEVSNRSSEFLFISIGFLIALGLIDLPLPRVLHWVRAQIAVPGLLSIFIGGIVIGWSPWMRLPWPYAVIADYRSVDPQGIYAATWAKEFLGVGRRIATDRVQELLMATYGEQTVVTGDVATTAGLFLNARVGQDERDVLRKTQLEYLSIERRLSTESPLSGFYYQPWEGDIYRHSGPISQRILEKFDHLPNAHRVLDSGDIRIYDVTKFLDQEQHKTYERTRRLD
;
A
#
# COMPACT_ATOMS: atom_id res chain seq x y z
N MET A 1 -48.83 25.17 -23.59
CA MET A 1 -47.90 25.54 -24.69
C MET A 1 -46.70 24.60 -24.60
N SER A 2 -46.61 23.81 -25.60
CA SER A 2 -45.78 22.60 -25.77
C SER A 2 -44.32 22.94 -26.10
N ALA A 3 -43.37 22.34 -25.42
CA ALA A 3 -41.95 22.30 -25.83
C ALA A 3 -41.69 21.10 -26.74
N PRO A 4 -40.95 21.21 -27.83
CA PRO A 4 -40.59 20.07 -28.66
C PRO A 4 -39.23 19.50 -28.23
N VAL A 5 -39.23 18.21 -27.98
CA VAL A 5 -38.13 17.32 -27.70
C VAL A 5 -37.27 17.14 -28.98
N LEU A 6 -35.97 17.48 -28.86
CA LEU A 6 -34.94 17.15 -29.84
C LEU A 6 -34.28 15.81 -29.46
N LEU A 7 -34.90 14.71 -29.87
CA LEU A 7 -34.25 13.39 -29.96
C LEU A 7 -33.49 13.29 -31.30
N ARG A 8 -32.19 13.62 -31.29
CA ARG A 8 -31.29 13.22 -32.37
C ARG A 8 -31.07 11.72 -32.30
N LYS A 9 -31.55 11.01 -33.34
CA LYS A 9 -31.26 9.59 -33.59
C LYS A 9 -29.75 9.39 -33.70
N PHE A 10 -29.15 8.74 -32.70
CA PHE A 10 -27.81 8.19 -32.84
C PHE A 10 -27.88 7.00 -33.83
N HIS A 11 -27.34 7.17 -35.00
CA HIS A 11 -27.08 6.08 -35.93
C HIS A 11 -25.91 5.28 -35.39
N ILE A 12 -26.17 4.14 -34.75
CA ILE A 12 -25.14 3.15 -34.42
C ILE A 12 -24.77 2.46 -35.74
N PRO A 13 -23.48 2.53 -36.17
CA PRO A 13 -23.08 1.85 -37.40
C PRO A 13 -23.32 0.34 -37.27
N SER A 14 -23.88 -0.26 -38.29
CA SER A 14 -24.16 -1.71 -38.37
C SER A 14 -22.94 -2.61 -38.16
N VAL A 15 -21.74 -2.08 -38.31
CA VAL A 15 -20.44 -2.73 -37.98
C VAL A 15 -20.31 -3.04 -36.49
N ALA A 16 -20.94 -2.25 -35.60
CA ALA A 16 -20.88 -2.50 -34.14
C ALA A 16 -21.78 -3.69 -33.73
N LEU A 17 -22.84 -3.96 -34.45
CA LEU A 17 -23.73 -5.09 -34.20
C LEU A 17 -23.18 -6.42 -34.73
N GLN A 18 -22.38 -6.40 -35.80
CA GLN A 18 -21.69 -7.59 -36.29
C GLN A 18 -20.51 -8.02 -35.39
N SER A 19 -19.90 -7.10 -34.68
CA SER A 19 -18.87 -7.46 -33.67
C SER A 19 -19.46 -8.09 -32.39
N LEU A 20 -20.75 -7.87 -32.11
CA LEU A 20 -21.45 -8.49 -30.98
C LEU A 20 -21.96 -9.91 -31.31
N SER A 21 -22.18 -10.26 -32.59
CA SER A 21 -22.57 -11.63 -32.98
C SER A 21 -21.40 -12.63 -32.94
N GLY A 22 -20.15 -12.16 -32.82
CA GLY A 22 -18.95 -12.98 -32.54
C GLY A 22 -18.78 -13.37 -31.05
N LEU A 23 -19.67 -12.92 -30.17
CA LEU A 23 -19.74 -13.36 -28.76
C LEU A 23 -20.46 -14.70 -28.55
N THR A 24 -20.57 -15.51 -29.63
CA THR A 24 -21.16 -16.85 -29.57
C THR A 24 -20.32 -17.73 -28.66
N SER A 25 -20.91 -18.10 -27.53
CA SER A 25 -20.47 -19.11 -26.56
C SER A 25 -19.08 -18.91 -25.94
N ILE A 26 -18.93 -17.86 -25.11
CA ILE A 26 -17.85 -17.84 -24.14
C ILE A 26 -18.15 -18.98 -23.16
N SER A 27 -17.54 -20.15 -23.40
CA SER A 27 -17.62 -21.27 -22.45
C SER A 27 -16.72 -20.97 -21.26
N LEU A 28 -17.34 -20.58 -20.15
CA LEU A 28 -16.67 -20.32 -18.86
C LEU A 28 -16.68 -21.57 -17.95
N ASN A 29 -16.53 -22.75 -18.54
CA ASN A 29 -16.88 -24.08 -18.00
C ASN A 29 -16.58 -24.30 -16.50
N GLY A 30 -15.48 -23.79 -15.97
CA GLY A 30 -15.09 -23.95 -14.55
C GLY A 30 -15.29 -22.70 -13.70
N LEU A 31 -15.41 -21.51 -14.30
CA LEU A 31 -15.42 -20.26 -13.56
C LEU A 31 -16.56 -20.12 -12.54
N PRO A 32 -17.83 -20.49 -12.85
CA PRO A 32 -18.92 -20.40 -11.87
C PRO A 32 -18.68 -21.26 -10.61
N PHE A 33 -18.15 -22.47 -10.80
CA PHE A 33 -17.84 -23.35 -9.69
C PHE A 33 -16.68 -22.81 -8.82
N VAL A 34 -15.62 -22.30 -9.46
CA VAL A 34 -14.49 -21.65 -8.76
C VAL A 34 -14.97 -20.39 -8.05
N ALA A 35 -15.88 -19.60 -8.66
CA ALA A 35 -16.45 -18.42 -8.01
C ALA A 35 -17.26 -18.79 -6.75
N LEU A 36 -18.03 -19.88 -6.78
CA LEU A 36 -18.72 -20.37 -5.60
C LEU A 36 -17.75 -20.79 -4.48
N LEU A 37 -16.69 -21.53 -4.82
CA LEU A 37 -15.68 -21.94 -3.83
C LEU A 37 -14.97 -20.72 -3.22
N THR A 38 -14.59 -19.75 -4.04
CA THR A 38 -13.94 -18.54 -3.54
C THR A 38 -14.87 -17.66 -2.70
N ALA A 39 -16.17 -17.64 -3.00
CA ALA A 39 -17.18 -16.98 -2.17
C ALA A 39 -17.32 -17.66 -0.79
N ILE A 40 -17.27 -19.00 -0.73
CA ILE A 40 -17.22 -19.76 0.54
C ILE A 40 -15.95 -19.40 1.31
N GLY A 41 -14.78 -19.34 0.64
CA GLY A 41 -13.52 -18.91 1.26
C GLY A 41 -13.60 -17.48 1.82
N LEU A 42 -14.21 -16.54 1.08
CA LEU A 42 -14.42 -15.17 1.54
C LEU A 42 -15.37 -15.10 2.75
N LEU A 43 -16.46 -15.89 2.74
CA LEU A 43 -17.35 -16.00 3.89
C LEU A 43 -16.61 -16.51 5.12
N GLN A 44 -15.75 -17.51 4.95
CA GLN A 44 -14.91 -18.03 6.02
C GLN A 44 -13.93 -16.99 6.56
N ILE A 45 -13.30 -16.19 5.69
CA ILE A 45 -12.46 -15.05 6.09
C ILE A 45 -13.29 -14.03 6.90
N SER A 46 -14.51 -13.74 6.47
CA SER A 46 -15.41 -12.81 7.18
C SER A 46 -15.79 -13.33 8.57
N ILE A 47 -16.06 -14.65 8.70
CA ILE A 47 -16.29 -15.32 9.98
C ILE A 47 -15.04 -15.26 10.87
N ALA A 48 -13.85 -15.49 10.30
CA ALA A 48 -12.58 -15.36 11.02
C ALA A 48 -12.35 -13.95 11.55
N ASN A 49 -12.65 -12.92 10.76
CA ASN A 49 -12.57 -11.51 11.19
C ASN A 49 -13.55 -11.24 12.36
N SER A 50 -14.79 -11.74 12.28
CA SER A 50 -15.75 -11.59 13.37
C SER A 50 -15.29 -12.30 14.65
N ALA A 51 -14.78 -13.52 14.52
CA ALA A 51 -14.24 -14.30 15.63
C ALA A 51 -13.01 -13.64 16.27
N ALA A 52 -12.13 -13.06 15.47
CA ALA A 52 -10.96 -12.35 15.97
C ALA A 52 -11.35 -11.15 16.85
N ARG A 53 -12.40 -10.39 16.50
CA ARG A 53 -12.91 -9.29 17.33
C ARG A 53 -13.35 -9.72 18.73
N THR A 54 -13.74 -10.98 18.89
CA THR A 54 -14.10 -11.58 20.20
C THR A 54 -12.96 -12.41 20.80
N ASN A 55 -11.75 -12.28 20.25
CA ASN A 55 -10.55 -13.00 20.70
C ASN A 55 -10.67 -14.54 20.64
N ALA A 56 -11.40 -15.07 19.66
CA ALA A 56 -11.57 -16.52 19.51
C ALA A 56 -10.26 -17.18 19.01
N PRO A 57 -9.73 -18.20 19.70
CA PRO A 57 -8.39 -18.76 19.40
C PRO A 57 -8.30 -19.47 18.04
N TRP A 58 -9.42 -19.83 17.44
CA TRP A 58 -9.49 -20.49 16.12
C TRP A 58 -9.55 -19.50 14.95
N ALA A 59 -9.67 -18.18 15.21
CA ALA A 59 -9.86 -17.15 14.17
C ALA A 59 -8.71 -17.17 13.14
N GLU A 60 -7.48 -17.30 13.58
CA GLU A 60 -6.31 -17.31 12.69
C GLU A 60 -6.29 -18.53 11.75
N TRP A 61 -6.63 -19.72 12.26
CA TRP A 61 -6.72 -20.92 11.43
C TRP A 61 -7.85 -20.82 10.40
N ALA A 62 -9.00 -20.28 10.80
CA ALA A 62 -10.12 -20.04 9.88
C ALA A 62 -9.75 -19.05 8.78
N PHE A 63 -8.99 -18.01 9.11
CA PHE A 63 -8.48 -17.04 8.14
C PHE A 63 -7.55 -17.69 7.10
N TRP A 64 -6.54 -18.45 7.56
CA TRP A 64 -5.63 -19.16 6.65
C TRP A 64 -6.35 -20.18 5.77
N LEU A 65 -7.27 -20.94 6.33
CA LEU A 65 -8.08 -21.89 5.56
C LEU A 65 -8.94 -21.17 4.52
N GLY A 66 -9.57 -20.04 4.89
CA GLY A 66 -10.34 -19.21 3.96
C GLY A 66 -9.49 -18.71 2.78
N LEU A 67 -8.28 -18.23 3.04
CA LEU A 67 -7.33 -17.83 1.99
C LEU A 67 -6.92 -19.01 1.09
N CYS A 68 -6.70 -20.20 1.67
CA CYS A 68 -6.43 -21.41 0.87
C CYS A 68 -7.61 -21.77 -0.03
N VAL A 69 -8.84 -21.67 0.46
CA VAL A 69 -10.06 -21.95 -0.33
C VAL A 69 -10.28 -20.91 -1.42
N VAL A 70 -9.83 -19.65 -1.24
CA VAL A 70 -9.84 -18.62 -2.29
C VAL A 70 -8.76 -18.91 -3.34
N TYR A 71 -7.54 -19.23 -2.94
CA TYR A 71 -6.38 -19.28 -3.83
C TYR A 71 -6.24 -20.61 -4.58
N ALA A 72 -6.35 -21.75 -3.89
CA ALA A 72 -6.04 -23.06 -4.44
C ALA A 72 -6.90 -23.47 -5.66
N PRO A 73 -8.24 -23.29 -5.67
CA PRO A 73 -9.06 -23.65 -6.82
C PRO A 73 -8.71 -22.84 -8.08
N ILE A 74 -8.36 -21.57 -7.90
CA ILE A 74 -7.95 -20.68 -8.99
C ILE A 74 -6.63 -21.17 -9.58
N ILE A 75 -5.61 -21.44 -8.73
CA ILE A 75 -4.31 -21.94 -9.20
C ILE A 75 -4.46 -23.28 -9.90
N LEU A 76 -5.20 -24.22 -9.30
CA LEU A 76 -5.44 -25.52 -9.90
C LEU A 76 -6.03 -25.36 -11.30
N ARG A 77 -7.03 -24.49 -11.45
CA ARG A 77 -7.69 -24.24 -12.74
C ARG A 77 -6.78 -23.55 -13.75
N LEU A 78 -5.95 -22.57 -13.31
CA LEU A 78 -4.98 -21.89 -14.17
C LEU A 78 -3.86 -22.81 -14.67
N LEU A 79 -3.50 -23.84 -13.93
CA LEU A 79 -2.51 -24.84 -14.33
C LEU A 79 -3.01 -25.78 -15.42
N MET A 80 -4.34 -25.94 -15.60
CA MET A 80 -4.91 -26.85 -16.59
C MET A 80 -4.71 -26.30 -18.01
N PRO A 81 -4.23 -27.11 -18.97
CA PRO A 81 -3.96 -26.66 -20.34
C PRO A 81 -5.22 -26.35 -21.14
N GLU A 82 -6.32 -27.05 -20.87
CA GLU A 82 -7.61 -26.94 -21.58
C GLU A 82 -8.41 -25.68 -21.25
N VAL A 83 -8.00 -24.93 -20.24
CA VAL A 83 -8.71 -23.69 -19.83
C VAL A 83 -8.56 -22.62 -20.89
N MET A 84 -9.70 -22.09 -21.33
CA MET A 84 -9.72 -21.06 -22.37
C MET A 84 -9.23 -19.71 -21.84
N ARG A 85 -8.74 -18.87 -22.78
CA ARG A 85 -8.24 -17.53 -22.48
C ARG A 85 -9.26 -16.67 -21.70
N ALA A 86 -10.53 -16.69 -22.09
CA ALA A 86 -11.59 -15.90 -21.45
C ALA A 86 -11.79 -16.33 -19.99
N GLU A 87 -11.78 -17.65 -19.72
CA GLU A 87 -11.88 -18.18 -18.35
C GLU A 87 -10.65 -17.79 -17.51
N ARG A 88 -9.42 -17.81 -18.08
CA ARG A 88 -8.21 -17.35 -17.37
C ARG A 88 -8.30 -15.90 -16.94
N ILE A 89 -8.82 -15.03 -17.82
CA ILE A 89 -9.07 -13.62 -17.49
C ILE A 89 -10.07 -13.54 -16.32
N GLY A 90 -11.18 -14.27 -16.38
CA GLY A 90 -12.18 -14.31 -15.31
C GLY A 90 -11.60 -14.78 -13.97
N LEU A 91 -10.77 -15.83 -13.98
CA LEU A 91 -10.10 -16.36 -12.77
C LEU A 91 -9.14 -15.34 -12.15
N VAL A 92 -8.38 -14.62 -12.95
CA VAL A 92 -7.44 -13.59 -12.48
C VAL A 92 -8.17 -12.39 -11.89
N VAL A 93 -9.25 -11.93 -12.55
CA VAL A 93 -10.11 -10.86 -12.03
C VAL A 93 -10.80 -11.28 -10.73
N LEU A 94 -11.32 -12.51 -10.69
CA LEU A 94 -11.95 -13.10 -9.49
C LEU A 94 -10.96 -13.12 -8.32
N LEU A 95 -9.72 -13.58 -8.55
CA LEU A 95 -8.69 -13.60 -7.51
C LEU A 95 -8.41 -12.21 -6.95
N GLY A 96 -8.18 -11.22 -7.82
CA GLY A 96 -7.94 -9.84 -7.40
C GLY A 96 -9.09 -9.25 -6.59
N GLY A 97 -10.34 -9.48 -7.04
CA GLY A 97 -11.54 -9.03 -6.34
C GLY A 97 -11.73 -9.70 -4.99
N MET A 98 -11.57 -11.02 -4.90
CA MET A 98 -11.74 -11.76 -3.63
C MET A 98 -10.68 -11.39 -2.59
N LEU A 99 -9.41 -11.19 -3.00
CA LEU A 99 -8.36 -10.75 -2.07
C LEU A 99 -8.57 -9.29 -1.65
N TYR A 100 -9.11 -8.42 -2.52
CA TYR A 100 -9.51 -7.08 -2.13
C TYR A 100 -10.63 -7.10 -1.08
N LEU A 101 -11.66 -7.89 -1.29
CA LEU A 101 -12.76 -8.05 -0.33
C LEU A 101 -12.30 -8.66 0.99
N ALA A 102 -11.29 -9.54 0.97
CA ALA A 102 -10.68 -10.08 2.18
C ALA A 102 -10.04 -8.97 3.04
N LYS A 103 -9.36 -7.97 2.42
CA LYS A 103 -8.86 -6.78 3.14
C LYS A 103 -10.01 -5.92 3.68
N ILE A 104 -11.04 -5.68 2.88
CA ILE A 104 -12.20 -4.87 3.31
C ILE A 104 -12.88 -5.48 4.54
N ALA A 105 -12.91 -6.81 4.68
CA ALA A 105 -13.48 -7.48 5.84
C ALA A 105 -12.80 -7.12 7.17
N ASN A 106 -11.55 -6.65 7.16
CA ASN A 106 -10.85 -6.19 8.37
C ASN A 106 -11.43 -4.86 8.89
N THR A 107 -11.62 -3.88 8.01
CA THR A 107 -12.09 -2.52 8.34
C THR A 107 -13.18 -2.08 7.36
N PRO A 108 -14.42 -2.63 7.48
CA PRO A 108 -15.45 -2.46 6.46
C PRO A 108 -16.13 -1.09 6.49
N ILE A 109 -16.02 -0.33 7.57
CA ILE A 109 -16.79 0.91 7.79
C ILE A 109 -15.95 2.17 8.03
N HIS A 110 -14.62 2.01 8.23
CA HIS A 110 -13.70 3.12 8.47
C HIS A 110 -12.31 2.79 7.90
N MET A 111 -11.45 3.80 7.77
CA MET A 111 -10.02 3.61 7.51
C MET A 111 -9.36 2.99 8.74
N GLY A 112 -8.29 2.21 8.53
CA GLY A 112 -7.68 1.49 9.64
C GLY A 112 -6.15 1.64 9.70
N TYR A 113 -5.50 1.67 8.54
CA TYR A 113 -4.05 1.72 8.48
C TYR A 113 -3.52 3.16 8.45
N HIS A 114 -2.30 3.34 8.93
CA HIS A 114 -1.66 4.65 9.04
C HIS A 114 -1.73 5.47 7.74
N ASP A 115 -1.26 4.90 6.65
CA ASP A 115 -1.21 5.59 5.35
C ASP A 115 -2.62 5.94 4.83
N GLU A 116 -3.64 5.11 5.14
CA GLU A 116 -5.02 5.39 4.73
C GLU A 116 -5.52 6.73 5.27
N PHE A 117 -5.23 7.04 6.53
CA PHE A 117 -5.65 8.31 7.15
C PHE A 117 -4.94 9.51 6.53
N ALA A 118 -3.64 9.41 6.28
CA ALA A 118 -2.88 10.48 5.66
C ALA A 118 -3.41 10.82 4.26
N HIS A 119 -3.69 9.81 3.44
CA HIS A 119 -4.26 10.00 2.10
C HIS A 119 -5.73 10.44 2.14
N TRP A 120 -6.48 9.94 3.13
CA TRP A 120 -7.84 10.40 3.36
C TRP A 120 -7.90 11.88 3.66
N ARG A 121 -7.02 12.39 4.54
CA ARG A 121 -6.96 13.82 4.85
C ARG A 121 -6.80 14.64 3.57
N THR A 122 -5.90 14.25 2.67
CA THR A 122 -5.72 14.93 1.38
C THR A 122 -7.00 14.89 0.53
N ALA A 123 -7.69 13.74 0.46
CA ALA A 123 -8.95 13.63 -0.28
C ALA A 123 -10.07 14.50 0.35
N LEU A 124 -10.13 14.55 1.68
CA LEU A 124 -11.08 15.37 2.43
C LEU A 124 -10.85 16.87 2.19
N ASP A 125 -9.60 17.31 2.22
CA ASP A 125 -9.24 18.70 1.96
C ASP A 125 -9.61 19.10 0.52
N ILE A 126 -9.35 18.27 -0.49
CA ILE A 126 -9.79 18.51 -1.87
C ILE A 126 -11.32 18.56 -1.95
N PHE A 127 -12.03 17.67 -1.26
CA PHE A 127 -13.50 17.61 -1.28
C PHE A 127 -14.14 18.86 -0.67
N ASN A 128 -13.59 19.36 0.45
CA ASN A 128 -14.11 20.50 1.20
C ASN A 128 -13.71 21.84 0.56
N THR A 129 -12.44 22.00 0.18
CA THR A 129 -11.91 23.28 -0.32
C THR A 129 -12.06 23.44 -1.83
N GLN A 130 -12.19 22.35 -2.58
CA GLN A 130 -12.16 22.29 -4.05
C GLN A 130 -10.82 22.76 -4.64
N HIS A 131 -9.77 22.79 -3.83
CA HIS A 131 -8.42 23.15 -4.23
C HIS A 131 -7.46 21.96 -4.05
N LEU A 132 -6.50 21.83 -4.99
CA LEU A 132 -5.42 20.87 -4.90
C LEU A 132 -4.28 21.42 -4.04
N LEU A 133 -3.34 20.53 -3.65
CA LEU A 133 -2.09 20.88 -2.99
C LEU A 133 -2.25 21.58 -1.62
N GLN A 134 -3.36 21.33 -0.92
CA GLN A 134 -3.55 21.85 0.44
C GLN A 134 -2.57 21.16 1.41
N PRO A 135 -1.94 21.91 2.33
CA PRO A 135 -1.01 21.32 3.29
C PRO A 135 -1.67 20.22 4.14
N ASN A 136 -1.02 19.06 4.20
CA ASN A 136 -1.47 17.95 5.04
C ASN A 136 -0.51 17.78 6.21
N PRO A 137 -0.92 18.07 7.45
CA PRO A 137 -0.06 17.99 8.61
C PRO A 137 0.30 16.55 9.02
N ALA A 138 -0.51 15.55 8.62
CA ALA A 138 -0.25 14.14 8.93
C ALA A 138 0.87 13.55 8.04
N LEU A 139 0.94 13.96 6.75
CA LEU A 139 1.97 13.51 5.82
C LEU A 139 2.17 14.54 4.69
N PRO A 140 3.15 15.44 4.81
CA PRO A 140 3.33 16.57 3.90
C PRO A 140 3.58 16.23 2.42
N VAL A 141 4.03 15.01 2.12
CA VAL A 141 4.27 14.56 0.74
C VAL A 141 2.98 14.22 -0.02
N THR A 142 1.90 13.82 0.68
CA THR A 142 0.69 13.30 0.02
C THR A 142 -0.06 14.32 -0.82
N PRO A 143 -0.20 15.60 -0.44
CA PRO A 143 -0.87 16.59 -1.27
C PRO A 143 -0.16 16.85 -2.59
N LEU A 144 1.16 16.62 -2.63
CA LEU A 144 1.98 16.84 -3.82
C LEU A 144 1.71 15.81 -4.92
N TYR A 145 0.96 14.75 -4.60
CA TYR A 145 0.53 13.68 -5.53
C TYR A 145 -1.00 13.49 -5.44
N PRO A 146 -1.78 14.44 -5.98
CA PRO A 146 -3.23 14.51 -5.74
C PRO A 146 -4.06 13.49 -6.51
N GLY A 147 -3.44 12.58 -7.31
CA GLY A 147 -4.16 11.68 -8.21
C GLY A 147 -5.23 10.82 -7.53
N LEU A 148 -4.91 10.18 -6.39
CA LEU A 148 -5.88 9.37 -5.63
C LEU A 148 -7.02 10.22 -5.06
N GLY A 149 -6.68 11.32 -4.37
CA GLY A 149 -7.67 12.22 -3.78
C GLY A 149 -8.61 12.78 -4.84
N SER A 150 -8.07 13.27 -5.96
CA SER A 150 -8.85 13.80 -7.09
C SER A 150 -9.79 12.75 -7.69
N ALA A 151 -9.30 11.52 -7.94
CA ALA A 151 -10.13 10.43 -8.47
C ALA A 151 -11.27 10.09 -7.51
N THR A 152 -10.99 10.02 -6.21
CA THR A 152 -11.99 9.74 -5.17
C THR A 152 -13.06 10.83 -5.09
N VAL A 153 -12.64 12.09 -5.11
CA VAL A 153 -13.57 13.25 -5.10
C VAL A 153 -14.44 13.26 -6.35
N VAL A 154 -13.88 12.98 -7.52
CA VAL A 154 -14.66 12.89 -8.78
C VAL A 154 -15.73 11.80 -8.68
N ILE A 155 -15.38 10.62 -8.19
CA ILE A 155 -16.35 9.52 -7.98
C ILE A 155 -17.45 9.97 -7.01
N ALA A 156 -17.09 10.55 -5.87
CA ALA A 156 -18.05 11.03 -4.87
C ALA A 156 -19.02 12.06 -5.45
N ARG A 157 -18.52 13.06 -6.20
CA ARG A 157 -19.34 14.12 -6.81
C ARG A 157 -20.24 13.60 -7.93
N LEU A 158 -19.79 12.61 -8.71
CA LEU A 158 -20.59 12.06 -9.81
C LEU A 158 -21.65 11.05 -9.33
N THR A 159 -21.38 10.33 -8.23
CA THR A 159 -22.28 9.25 -7.78
C THR A 159 -23.15 9.63 -6.59
N GLY A 160 -22.78 10.67 -5.83
CA GLY A 160 -23.42 11.01 -4.56
C GLY A 160 -23.04 10.08 -3.39
N LEU A 161 -22.12 9.15 -3.59
CA LEU A 161 -21.60 8.29 -2.52
C LEU A 161 -20.76 9.12 -1.53
N SER A 162 -20.65 8.63 -0.28
CA SER A 162 -19.70 9.21 0.67
C SER A 162 -18.28 9.13 0.16
N LEU A 163 -17.39 9.99 0.65
CA LEU A 163 -15.98 9.97 0.26
C LEU A 163 -15.34 8.61 0.54
N PHE A 164 -15.66 7.97 1.69
CA PHE A 164 -15.21 6.62 2.04
C PHE A 164 -15.66 5.58 1.01
N GLN A 165 -16.96 5.52 0.71
CA GLN A 165 -17.50 4.57 -0.26
C GLN A 165 -16.89 4.77 -1.66
N SER A 166 -16.70 6.03 -2.06
CA SER A 166 -16.07 6.38 -3.33
C SER A 166 -14.62 5.93 -3.42
N GLY A 167 -13.86 6.10 -2.33
CA GLY A 167 -12.50 5.61 -2.21
C GLY A 167 -12.44 4.08 -2.33
N MET A 168 -13.24 3.38 -1.54
CA MET A 168 -13.29 1.91 -1.55
C MET A 168 -13.72 1.36 -2.92
N LEU A 169 -14.73 1.95 -3.54
CA LEU A 169 -15.16 1.56 -4.91
C LEU A 169 -14.05 1.79 -5.94
N GLY A 170 -13.43 2.98 -5.88
CA GLY A 170 -12.32 3.34 -6.79
C GLY A 170 -11.16 2.38 -6.69
N LEU A 171 -10.75 2.00 -5.47
CA LEU A 171 -9.68 1.03 -5.25
C LEU A 171 -10.06 -0.39 -5.68
N GLY A 172 -11.32 -0.80 -5.49
CA GLY A 172 -11.82 -2.08 -5.99
C GLY A 172 -11.72 -2.17 -7.51
N VAL A 173 -12.10 -1.10 -8.23
CA VAL A 173 -11.94 -1.01 -9.69
C VAL A 173 -10.46 -1.00 -10.08
N ALA A 174 -9.62 -0.23 -9.38
CA ALA A 174 -8.18 -0.19 -9.61
C ALA A 174 -7.55 -1.59 -9.47
N ARG A 175 -8.00 -2.39 -8.50
CA ARG A 175 -7.54 -3.77 -8.31
C ARG A 175 -7.88 -4.69 -9.49
N ILE A 176 -9.08 -4.55 -10.04
CA ILE A 176 -9.48 -5.29 -11.26
C ILE A 176 -8.61 -4.85 -12.44
N VAL A 177 -8.41 -3.54 -12.62
CA VAL A 177 -7.56 -2.98 -13.67
C VAL A 177 -6.12 -3.47 -13.55
N MET A 178 -5.59 -3.55 -12.33
CA MET A 178 -4.27 -4.09 -12.01
C MET A 178 -4.11 -5.52 -12.52
N MET A 179 -5.03 -6.40 -12.18
CA MET A 179 -4.98 -7.80 -12.58
C MET A 179 -5.15 -7.98 -14.09
N LEU A 180 -6.01 -7.20 -14.72
CA LEU A 180 -6.16 -7.18 -16.18
C LEU A 180 -4.90 -6.64 -16.87
N GLY A 181 -4.35 -5.54 -16.41
CA GLY A 181 -3.12 -4.94 -16.94
C GLY A 181 -1.96 -5.93 -16.89
N LEU A 182 -1.77 -6.58 -15.73
CA LEU A 182 -0.77 -7.60 -15.55
C LEU A 182 -0.98 -8.81 -16.48
N PHE A 183 -2.20 -9.35 -16.54
CA PHE A 183 -2.53 -10.46 -17.44
C PHE A 183 -2.20 -10.11 -18.90
N PHE A 184 -2.69 -8.97 -19.40
CA PHE A 184 -2.48 -8.58 -20.79
C PHE A 184 -1.01 -8.27 -21.11
N TRP A 185 -0.27 -7.72 -20.17
CA TRP A 185 1.17 -7.51 -20.34
C TRP A 185 1.90 -8.84 -20.43
N LEU A 186 1.72 -9.74 -19.46
CA LEU A 186 2.40 -11.04 -19.44
C LEU A 186 2.01 -11.93 -20.62
N GLU A 187 0.74 -11.88 -21.05
CA GLU A 187 0.28 -12.61 -22.24
C GLU A 187 0.99 -12.15 -23.51
N ARG A 188 1.15 -10.84 -23.70
CA ARG A 188 1.82 -10.31 -24.89
C ARG A 188 3.32 -10.57 -24.89
N VAL A 189 3.93 -10.55 -23.71
CA VAL A 189 5.37 -10.82 -23.59
C VAL A 189 5.67 -12.31 -23.77
N SER A 190 4.88 -13.20 -23.17
CA SER A 190 5.08 -14.66 -23.27
C SER A 190 4.46 -15.31 -24.49
N GLY A 191 3.47 -14.69 -25.11
CA GLY A 191 2.63 -15.31 -26.15
C GLY A 191 1.66 -16.39 -25.60
N SER A 192 1.48 -16.48 -24.26
CA SER A 192 0.71 -17.55 -23.61
C SER A 192 -0.22 -17.01 -22.53
N SER A 193 -1.54 -17.19 -22.72
CA SER A 193 -2.54 -16.86 -21.71
C SER A 193 -2.40 -17.72 -20.43
N ARG A 194 -1.79 -18.88 -20.55
CA ARG A 194 -1.52 -19.77 -19.41
C ARG A 194 -0.42 -19.22 -18.52
N VAL A 195 0.70 -18.78 -19.12
CA VAL A 195 1.78 -18.09 -18.41
C VAL A 195 1.25 -16.79 -17.78
N ALA A 196 0.46 -16.03 -18.52
CA ALA A 196 -0.12 -14.77 -18.05
C ALA A 196 -1.02 -14.96 -16.83
N GLY A 197 -1.96 -15.91 -16.90
CA GLY A 197 -2.87 -16.20 -15.79
C GLY A 197 -2.13 -16.66 -14.53
N LEU A 198 -1.21 -17.61 -14.70
CA LEU A 198 -0.42 -18.13 -13.58
C LEU A 198 0.54 -17.07 -13.01
N GLY A 199 1.21 -16.30 -13.88
CA GLY A 199 2.09 -15.20 -13.45
C GLY A 199 1.36 -14.12 -12.69
N ALA A 200 0.15 -13.74 -13.13
CA ALA A 200 -0.70 -12.80 -12.41
C ALA A 200 -1.15 -13.36 -11.04
N ALA A 201 -1.45 -14.64 -10.96
CA ALA A 201 -1.79 -15.27 -9.69
C ALA A 201 -0.58 -15.39 -8.74
N ILE A 202 0.62 -15.69 -9.23
CA ILE A 202 1.86 -15.70 -8.43
C ILE A 202 2.19 -14.27 -7.93
N TYR A 203 1.92 -13.24 -8.72
CA TYR A 203 2.10 -11.85 -8.30
C TYR A 203 1.34 -11.54 -7.00
N THR A 204 0.18 -12.13 -6.78
CA THR A 204 -0.60 -11.92 -5.56
C THR A 204 0.06 -12.48 -4.29
N ALA A 205 1.15 -13.24 -4.43
CA ALA A 205 2.00 -13.69 -3.33
C ALA A 205 3.05 -12.64 -2.89
N ASN A 206 3.10 -11.48 -3.55
CA ASN A 206 3.86 -10.33 -3.09
C ASN A 206 3.49 -10.00 -1.63
N PRO A 207 4.47 -9.77 -0.75
CA PRO A 207 4.25 -9.44 0.66
C PRO A 207 3.25 -8.30 0.90
N ASN A 208 3.18 -7.32 0.00
CA ASN A 208 2.33 -6.14 0.11
C ASN A 208 0.94 -6.32 -0.49
N TYR A 209 0.74 -7.33 -1.36
CA TYR A 209 -0.46 -7.44 -2.18
C TYR A 209 -1.77 -7.46 -1.40
N LEU A 210 -1.88 -8.27 -0.34
CA LEU A 210 -3.16 -8.49 0.35
C LEU A 210 -3.64 -7.25 1.12
N TYR A 211 -2.73 -6.56 1.80
CA TYR A 211 -3.04 -5.44 2.69
C TYR A 211 -2.53 -4.11 2.16
N PHE A 212 -1.23 -3.96 1.98
CA PHE A 212 -0.60 -2.67 1.63
C PHE A 212 -1.09 -2.12 0.30
N ASP A 213 -0.98 -2.91 -0.78
CA ASP A 213 -1.48 -2.53 -2.11
C ASP A 213 -3.02 -2.47 -2.20
N ALA A 214 -3.75 -2.68 -1.09
CA ALA A 214 -5.20 -2.59 -1.00
C ALA A 214 -5.67 -1.48 -0.06
N GLN A 215 -4.75 -0.73 0.55
CA GLN A 215 -5.04 0.43 1.39
C GLN A 215 -5.49 1.63 0.55
N PHE A 216 -6.16 2.58 1.19
CA PHE A 216 -6.43 3.88 0.60
C PHE A 216 -5.12 4.70 0.55
N SER A 217 -4.25 4.32 -0.38
CA SER A 217 -2.96 4.97 -0.63
C SER A 217 -2.76 5.25 -2.12
N TYR A 218 -1.97 6.25 -2.43
CA TYR A 218 -1.75 6.67 -3.83
C TYR A 218 -1.08 5.57 -4.67
N GLU A 219 -0.32 4.67 -4.07
CA GLU A 219 0.32 3.52 -4.71
C GLU A 219 -0.71 2.52 -5.23
N THR A 220 -1.78 2.27 -4.47
CA THR A 220 -2.89 1.37 -4.84
C THR A 220 -3.58 1.81 -6.14
N LEU A 221 -3.56 3.10 -6.48
CA LEU A 221 -4.04 3.61 -7.76
C LEU A 221 -2.94 3.65 -8.83
N ALA A 222 -1.71 4.04 -8.47
CA ALA A 222 -0.63 4.23 -9.45
C ALA A 222 -0.11 2.92 -10.04
N LEU A 223 -0.01 1.86 -9.23
CA LEU A 223 0.48 0.56 -9.69
C LEU A 223 -0.41 -0.09 -10.77
N PRO A 224 -1.75 -0.11 -10.66
CA PRO A 224 -2.65 -0.47 -11.77
C PRO A 224 -2.41 0.32 -13.05
N LEU A 225 -2.20 1.64 -12.94
CA LEU A 225 -1.91 2.50 -14.10
C LEU A 225 -0.57 2.14 -14.74
N ALA A 226 0.45 1.81 -13.96
CA ALA A 226 1.76 1.37 -14.44
C ALA A 226 1.67 0.03 -15.20
N LEU A 227 0.88 -0.93 -14.69
CA LEU A 227 0.65 -2.21 -15.35
C LEU A 227 -0.17 -2.05 -16.64
N LEU A 228 -1.16 -1.16 -16.63
CA LEU A 228 -1.92 -0.80 -17.83
C LEU A 228 -1.00 -0.12 -18.86
N LEU A 229 -0.09 0.76 -18.42
CA LEU A 229 0.93 1.37 -19.29
C LEU A 229 1.81 0.30 -19.91
N ALA A 230 2.33 -0.65 -19.13
CA ALA A 230 3.18 -1.73 -19.64
C ALA A 230 2.46 -2.58 -20.71
N ALA A 231 1.18 -2.95 -20.47
CA ALA A 231 0.35 -3.65 -21.46
C ALA A 231 0.11 -2.82 -22.72
N THR A 232 -0.11 -1.50 -22.56
CA THR A 232 -0.32 -0.55 -23.66
C THR A 232 0.94 -0.35 -24.48
N LEU A 233 2.12 -0.28 -23.85
CA LEU A 233 3.41 -0.14 -24.55
C LEU A 233 3.67 -1.30 -25.50
N VAL A 234 3.48 -2.55 -25.06
CA VAL A 234 3.63 -3.71 -25.95
C VAL A 234 2.61 -3.64 -27.10
N LYS A 235 1.36 -3.27 -26.81
CA LYS A 235 0.33 -3.09 -27.85
C LYS A 235 0.70 -2.00 -28.84
N MET A 236 1.18 -0.86 -28.36
CA MET A 236 1.62 0.26 -29.21
C MET A 236 2.74 -0.14 -30.16
N VAL A 237 3.75 -0.86 -29.66
CA VAL A 237 4.92 -1.25 -30.48
C VAL A 237 4.48 -2.23 -31.57
N GLN A 238 3.52 -3.11 -31.29
CA GLN A 238 3.01 -4.12 -32.22
C GLN A 238 1.92 -3.60 -33.18
N ALA A 239 1.33 -2.44 -32.92
CA ALA A 239 0.24 -1.88 -33.72
C ALA A 239 0.74 -1.29 -35.04
N SER A 240 -0.06 -1.47 -36.14
CA SER A 240 0.15 -0.82 -37.40
C SER A 240 -0.11 0.69 -37.35
N ASN A 241 -1.21 1.11 -36.70
CA ASN A 241 -1.50 2.51 -36.40
C ASN A 241 -1.18 2.79 -34.93
N ARG A 242 -0.17 3.64 -34.71
CA ARG A 242 0.39 3.92 -33.39
C ARG A 242 -0.11 5.21 -32.75
N ASN A 243 -0.76 6.11 -33.50
CA ASN A 243 -1.04 7.46 -33.01
C ASN A 243 -1.95 7.49 -31.78
N GLY A 244 -3.10 6.78 -31.83
CA GLY A 244 -3.98 6.70 -30.66
C GLY A 244 -3.30 6.07 -29.43
N TRP A 245 -2.49 5.03 -29.65
CA TRP A 245 -1.74 4.40 -28.55
C TRP A 245 -0.68 5.31 -27.94
N ARG A 246 -0.02 6.17 -28.74
CA ARG A 246 0.94 7.18 -28.24
C ARG A 246 0.26 8.15 -27.28
N THR A 247 -0.92 8.66 -27.65
CA THR A 247 -1.71 9.53 -26.78
C THR A 247 -2.04 8.84 -25.46
N VAL A 248 -2.53 7.61 -25.48
CA VAL A 248 -2.84 6.84 -24.26
C VAL A 248 -1.59 6.64 -23.40
N VAL A 249 -0.44 6.33 -24.01
CA VAL A 249 0.85 6.19 -23.27
C VAL A 249 1.24 7.49 -22.56
N VAL A 250 1.16 8.63 -23.26
CA VAL A 250 1.49 9.94 -22.66
C VAL A 250 0.54 10.28 -21.52
N MET A 251 -0.77 10.03 -21.69
CA MET A 251 -1.77 10.25 -20.63
C MET A 251 -1.51 9.37 -19.41
N LEU A 252 -1.19 8.08 -19.62
CA LEU A 252 -0.86 7.16 -18.50
C LEU A 252 0.42 7.57 -17.78
N ILE A 253 1.47 7.98 -18.50
CA ILE A 253 2.69 8.50 -17.88
C ILE A 253 2.36 9.72 -17.01
N GLY A 254 1.62 10.70 -17.55
CA GLY A 254 1.18 11.87 -16.79
C GLY A 254 0.35 11.51 -15.56
N ALA A 255 -0.62 10.60 -15.70
CA ALA A 255 -1.45 10.14 -14.60
C ALA A 255 -0.63 9.47 -13.48
N ILE A 256 0.35 8.62 -13.83
CA ILE A 256 1.24 7.97 -12.85
C ILE A 256 2.09 9.02 -12.14
N THR A 257 2.67 9.97 -12.89
CA THR A 257 3.53 11.05 -12.35
C THR A 257 2.81 11.87 -11.27
N VAL A 258 1.55 12.24 -11.50
CA VAL A 258 0.77 13.04 -10.53
C VAL A 258 0.11 12.21 -9.43
N THR A 259 0.20 10.87 -9.52
CA THR A 259 -0.43 9.97 -8.54
C THR A 259 0.56 9.48 -7.50
N HIS A 260 1.75 8.99 -7.88
CA HIS A 260 2.70 8.41 -6.92
C HIS A 260 4.16 8.47 -7.40
N HIS A 261 5.01 9.11 -6.61
CA HIS A 261 6.42 9.31 -6.94
C HIS A 261 7.19 8.01 -7.17
N LEU A 262 7.13 7.06 -6.22
CA LEU A 262 7.90 5.82 -6.31
C LEU A 262 7.49 4.97 -7.51
N THR A 263 6.19 4.78 -7.74
CA THR A 263 5.69 4.06 -8.92
C THR A 263 6.10 4.73 -10.23
N ALA A 264 6.09 6.08 -10.28
CA ALA A 264 6.52 6.84 -11.45
C ALA A 264 8.01 6.62 -11.74
N TYR A 265 8.86 6.66 -10.70
CA TYR A 265 10.30 6.46 -10.85
C TYR A 265 10.65 5.01 -11.20
N MET A 266 10.06 4.03 -10.52
CA MET A 266 10.29 2.60 -10.80
C MET A 266 9.81 2.22 -12.22
N THR A 267 8.66 2.73 -12.64
CA THR A 267 8.14 2.53 -14.00
C THR A 267 9.09 3.16 -15.04
N THR A 268 9.59 4.36 -14.78
CA THR A 268 10.55 5.04 -15.67
C THR A 268 11.85 4.26 -15.75
N LEU A 269 12.39 3.80 -14.62
CA LEU A 269 13.60 2.98 -14.56
C LEU A 269 13.45 1.68 -15.35
N PHE A 270 12.30 1.00 -15.20
CA PHE A 270 11.98 -0.20 -15.98
C PHE A 270 11.90 0.09 -17.48
N MET A 271 11.28 1.20 -17.89
CA MET A 271 11.22 1.61 -19.30
C MET A 271 12.61 1.93 -19.86
N CYS A 272 13.50 2.57 -19.07
CA CYS A 272 14.89 2.78 -19.43
C CYS A 272 15.64 1.47 -19.61
N LEU A 273 15.49 0.54 -18.67
CA LEU A 273 16.09 -0.80 -18.76
C LEU A 273 15.60 -1.56 -20.00
N TRP A 274 14.29 -1.58 -20.25
CA TRP A 274 13.69 -2.23 -21.42
C TRP A 274 14.24 -1.61 -22.72
N CYS A 275 14.33 -0.29 -22.79
CA CYS A 275 14.90 0.43 -23.94
C CYS A 275 16.37 0.08 -24.15
N ALA A 276 17.20 0.10 -23.09
CA ALA A 276 18.62 -0.24 -23.14
C ALA A 276 18.85 -1.68 -23.58
N VAL A 277 18.11 -2.63 -23.03
CA VAL A 277 18.15 -4.04 -23.47
C VAL A 277 17.80 -4.16 -24.95
N GLY A 278 16.78 -3.45 -25.42
CA GLY A 278 16.36 -3.45 -26.83
C GLY A 278 17.43 -2.93 -27.79
N LEU A 279 18.32 -2.06 -27.32
CA LEU A 279 19.45 -1.54 -28.10
C LEU A 279 20.65 -2.50 -28.11
N ILE A 280 21.08 -2.91 -26.93
CA ILE A 280 22.30 -3.73 -26.74
C ILE A 280 22.16 -5.06 -27.48
N CYS A 281 21.00 -5.71 -27.35
CA CYS A 281 20.81 -7.07 -27.82
C CYS A 281 20.28 -7.17 -29.27
N ARG A 282 20.11 -6.06 -30.00
CA ARG A 282 19.56 -6.01 -31.38
C ARG A 282 18.28 -6.85 -31.56
N HIS A 283 17.39 -6.77 -30.58
CA HIS A 283 16.20 -7.59 -30.49
C HIS A 283 15.16 -7.31 -31.58
N ASP A 284 14.18 -8.21 -31.68
CA ASP A 284 13.04 -8.07 -32.58
C ASP A 284 12.37 -6.70 -32.41
N ALA A 285 12.19 -6.00 -33.53
CA ALA A 285 11.60 -4.66 -33.54
C ALA A 285 10.20 -4.62 -32.90
N ARG A 286 9.49 -5.76 -32.86
CA ARG A 286 8.17 -5.90 -32.21
C ARG A 286 8.20 -5.74 -30.68
N TYR A 287 9.37 -5.79 -30.05
CA TYR A 287 9.55 -5.64 -28.62
C TYR A 287 10.51 -4.50 -28.25
N ARG A 288 10.94 -3.71 -29.23
CA ARG A 288 11.84 -2.58 -28.99
C ARG A 288 11.04 -1.34 -28.57
N LEU A 289 11.27 -0.87 -27.35
CA LEU A 289 10.65 0.34 -26.85
C LEU A 289 11.31 1.57 -27.51
N PRO A 290 10.53 2.53 -28.06
CA PRO A 290 11.08 3.77 -28.61
C PRO A 290 11.64 4.67 -27.50
N PHE A 291 12.76 5.38 -27.77
CA PHE A 291 13.44 6.27 -26.83
C PHE A 291 12.57 7.39 -26.27
N TRP A 292 11.62 7.88 -27.07
CA TRP A 292 10.78 8.98 -26.64
C TRP A 292 9.91 8.59 -25.42
N VAL A 293 9.61 7.30 -25.20
CA VAL A 293 8.78 6.83 -24.08
C VAL A 293 9.46 7.08 -22.73
N PRO A 294 10.64 6.50 -22.45
CA PRO A 294 11.35 6.83 -21.21
C PRO A 294 11.75 8.31 -21.17
N GLY A 295 12.04 8.95 -22.30
CA GLY A 295 12.36 10.38 -22.38
C GLY A 295 11.22 11.28 -21.86
N ILE A 296 9.97 11.04 -22.29
CA ILE A 296 8.81 11.78 -21.79
C ILE A 296 8.59 11.49 -20.30
N ALA A 297 8.74 10.24 -19.85
CA ALA A 297 8.60 9.91 -18.44
C ALA A 297 9.63 10.64 -17.56
N ILE A 298 10.90 10.71 -18.00
CA ILE A 298 11.95 11.46 -17.31
C ILE A 298 11.59 12.96 -17.25
N ILE A 299 11.10 13.52 -18.37
CA ILE A 299 10.72 14.93 -18.42
C ILE A 299 9.53 15.20 -17.49
N PHE A 300 8.46 14.40 -17.52
CA PHE A 300 7.30 14.61 -16.67
C PHE A 300 7.65 14.49 -15.19
N ASN A 301 8.38 13.44 -14.81
CA ASN A 301 8.81 13.24 -13.42
C ASN A 301 9.77 14.34 -12.96
N GLY A 302 10.72 14.75 -13.83
CA GLY A 302 11.67 15.83 -13.53
C GLY A 302 10.96 17.17 -13.34
N LEU A 303 10.06 17.54 -14.24
CA LEU A 303 9.29 18.78 -14.12
C LEU A 303 8.39 18.76 -12.87
N TRP A 304 7.69 17.64 -12.61
CA TRP A 304 6.85 17.52 -11.43
C TRP A 304 7.66 17.65 -10.14
N LEU A 305 8.80 16.97 -10.07
CA LEU A 305 9.70 17.00 -8.92
C LEU A 305 10.26 18.41 -8.66
N LEU A 306 10.67 19.11 -9.69
CA LEU A 306 11.31 20.43 -9.56
C LEU A 306 10.31 21.54 -9.23
N TYR A 307 9.12 21.51 -9.83
CA TYR A 307 8.17 22.63 -9.73
C TYR A 307 7.03 22.41 -8.71
N VAL A 308 6.69 21.14 -8.41
CA VAL A 308 5.54 20.82 -7.53
C VAL A 308 5.98 20.05 -6.30
N ALA A 309 6.78 19.00 -6.48
CA ALA A 309 7.03 18.02 -5.46
C ALA A 309 8.50 18.00 -4.98
N ASN A 310 9.14 19.15 -4.87
CA ASN A 310 10.54 19.29 -4.45
C ASN A 310 10.83 18.69 -3.05
N PHE A 311 9.87 18.73 -2.14
CA PHE A 311 9.95 18.10 -0.83
C PHE A 311 10.20 16.58 -0.90
N THR A 312 9.79 15.91 -1.99
CA THR A 312 10.00 14.47 -2.18
C THR A 312 11.47 14.08 -2.19
N LEU A 313 12.38 14.99 -2.60
CA LEU A 313 13.84 14.73 -2.59
C LEU A 313 14.37 14.52 -1.16
N SER A 314 13.97 15.38 -0.22
CA SER A 314 14.37 15.24 1.18
C SER A 314 13.71 14.02 1.84
N TYR A 315 12.45 13.77 1.53
CA TYR A 315 11.69 12.61 2.02
C TYR A 315 12.33 11.28 1.59
N LEU A 316 12.61 11.11 0.29
CA LEU A 316 13.25 9.89 -0.21
C LEU A 316 14.74 9.80 0.16
N GLY A 317 15.42 10.93 0.25
CA GLY A 317 16.84 11.00 0.61
C GLY A 317 17.11 10.34 1.96
N TYR A 318 16.26 10.57 2.95
CA TYR A 318 16.34 9.94 4.25
C TYR A 318 16.19 8.41 4.17
N ILE A 319 15.24 7.91 3.40
CA ILE A 319 15.00 6.46 3.24
C ILE A 319 16.20 5.78 2.58
N PHE A 320 16.75 6.38 1.52
CA PHE A 320 17.90 5.80 0.81
C PHE A 320 19.20 5.88 1.63
N SER A 321 19.44 6.99 2.35
CA SER A 321 20.62 7.09 3.23
C SER A 321 20.56 6.05 4.35
N SER A 322 19.42 5.88 5.00
CA SER A 322 19.21 4.87 6.04
C SER A 322 19.45 3.44 5.51
N ALA A 323 18.97 3.14 4.30
CA ALA A 323 19.22 1.84 3.67
C ALA A 323 20.70 1.61 3.35
N PHE A 324 21.40 2.64 2.88
CA PHE A 324 22.82 2.59 2.58
C PHE A 324 23.66 2.39 3.85
N ASP A 325 23.35 3.13 4.90
CA ASP A 325 24.00 2.98 6.21
C ASP A 325 23.78 1.58 6.82
N GLY A 326 22.58 1.00 6.64
CA GLY A 326 22.28 -0.36 7.02
C GLY A 326 23.15 -1.40 6.30
N VAL A 327 23.39 -1.23 4.99
CA VAL A 327 24.29 -2.09 4.21
C VAL A 327 25.74 -1.96 4.68
N ILE A 328 26.20 -0.73 4.91
CA ILE A 328 27.56 -0.47 5.43
C ILE A 328 27.72 -1.13 6.80
N SER A 329 26.75 -0.97 7.69
CA SER A 329 26.76 -1.59 9.02
C SER A 329 26.86 -3.12 8.94
N LEU A 330 26.08 -3.74 8.06
CA LEU A 330 26.12 -5.19 7.81
C LEU A 330 27.52 -5.65 7.34
N VAL A 331 28.13 -4.93 6.40
CA VAL A 331 29.46 -5.28 5.86
C VAL A 331 30.57 -5.05 6.89
N GLN A 332 30.50 -3.97 7.67
CA GLN A 332 31.55 -3.61 8.65
C GLN A 332 31.45 -4.38 9.96
N LYS A 333 30.23 -4.57 10.49
CA LYS A 333 30.01 -5.18 11.81
C LYS A 333 29.71 -6.67 11.75
N GLY A 334 29.28 -7.19 10.59
CA GLY A 334 28.86 -8.59 10.44
C GLY A 334 27.61 -8.95 11.25
N HIS A 335 26.91 -7.96 11.81
CA HIS A 335 25.70 -8.17 12.59
C HIS A 335 24.46 -7.87 11.77
N LEU A 336 23.43 -8.72 11.91
CA LEU A 336 22.08 -8.47 11.42
C LEU A 336 21.38 -7.56 12.44
N ASP A 337 21.06 -6.34 12.02
CA ASP A 337 20.36 -5.37 12.88
C ASP A 337 18.88 -5.74 13.07
N ARG A 338 18.38 -6.72 12.29
CA ARG A 338 17.00 -7.15 12.33
C ARG A 338 16.87 -8.67 12.26
N MET A 339 16.12 -9.25 13.20
CA MET A 339 15.77 -10.66 13.18
C MET A 339 14.60 -10.91 12.22
N PRO A 340 14.68 -11.92 11.34
CA PRO A 340 13.57 -12.30 10.47
C PRO A 340 12.32 -12.67 11.27
N PHE A 341 11.15 -12.24 10.78
CA PHE A 341 9.84 -12.53 11.39
C PHE A 341 9.62 -12.00 12.81
N GLN A 342 10.47 -11.11 13.27
CA GLN A 342 10.20 -10.26 14.42
C GLN A 342 9.74 -8.89 13.92
N GLY A 343 8.71 -8.34 14.58
CA GLY A 343 8.35 -6.93 14.41
C GLY A 343 9.40 -6.02 15.07
N SER A 344 9.02 -4.77 15.36
CA SER A 344 9.78 -3.85 16.21
C SER A 344 10.06 -4.46 17.59
N GLU A 345 11.05 -3.94 18.32
CA GLU A 345 11.39 -4.38 19.67
C GLU A 345 10.14 -4.46 20.56
N GLY A 346 9.88 -5.63 21.15
CA GLY A 346 8.69 -5.91 21.99
C GLY A 346 7.54 -6.63 21.30
N SER A 347 7.53 -6.77 19.97
CA SER A 347 6.47 -7.52 19.27
C SER A 347 6.69 -9.04 19.35
N VAL A 348 5.57 -9.77 19.47
CA VAL A 348 5.60 -11.23 19.50
C VAL A 348 6.05 -11.76 18.14
N ALA A 349 7.06 -12.64 18.14
CA ALA A 349 7.53 -13.29 16.93
C ALA A 349 6.42 -14.17 16.31
N ALA A 350 6.39 -14.24 14.98
CA ALA A 350 5.46 -15.12 14.27
C ALA A 350 5.58 -16.58 14.75
N PRO A 351 4.47 -17.35 14.80
CA PRO A 351 4.48 -18.77 15.14
C PRO A 351 5.48 -19.57 14.29
N LEU A 352 6.04 -20.66 14.84
CA LEU A 352 7.08 -21.44 14.14
C LEU A 352 6.64 -21.91 12.74
N LEU A 353 5.40 -22.40 12.61
CA LEU A 353 4.87 -22.85 11.31
C LEU A 353 4.87 -21.73 10.28
N GLU A 354 4.48 -20.52 10.66
CA GLU A 354 4.47 -19.35 9.78
C GLU A 354 5.89 -18.96 9.37
N ARG A 355 6.82 -18.95 10.31
CA ARG A 355 8.26 -18.70 9.99
C ARG A 355 8.79 -19.71 8.99
N LEU A 356 8.45 -21.00 9.15
CA LEU A 356 8.83 -22.04 8.20
C LEU A 356 8.19 -21.82 6.82
N LEU A 357 6.92 -21.42 6.76
CA LEU A 357 6.23 -21.08 5.50
C LEU A 357 6.84 -19.85 4.84
N GLY A 358 7.22 -18.83 5.60
CA GLY A 358 7.94 -17.66 5.08
C GLY A 358 9.30 -18.02 4.48
N LEU A 359 10.08 -18.84 5.18
CA LEU A 359 11.37 -19.34 4.67
C LEU A 359 11.17 -20.23 3.43
N ALA A 360 10.17 -21.12 3.46
CA ALA A 360 9.84 -21.95 2.31
C ALA A 360 9.42 -21.12 1.10
N SER A 361 8.64 -20.05 1.30
CA SER A 361 8.27 -19.09 0.25
C SER A 361 9.50 -18.48 -0.41
N ALA A 362 10.40 -17.89 0.40
CA ALA A 362 11.64 -17.31 -0.11
C ALA A 362 12.50 -18.34 -0.86
N GLY A 363 12.67 -19.55 -0.28
CA GLY A 363 13.41 -20.64 -0.90
C GLY A 363 12.81 -21.13 -2.22
N LEU A 364 11.48 -21.31 -2.28
CA LEU A 364 10.77 -21.72 -3.50
C LEU A 364 10.83 -20.66 -4.59
N VAL A 365 10.76 -19.37 -4.25
CA VAL A 365 10.97 -18.28 -5.20
C VAL A 365 12.40 -18.34 -5.75
N LEU A 366 13.42 -18.42 -4.90
CA LEU A 366 14.82 -18.48 -5.31
C LEU A 366 15.12 -19.72 -6.17
N LEU A 367 14.53 -20.88 -5.85
CA LEU A 367 14.67 -22.10 -6.62
C LEU A 367 13.92 -22.04 -7.96
N GLY A 368 12.80 -21.32 -8.03
CA GLY A 368 11.99 -21.19 -9.24
C GLY A 368 12.59 -20.24 -10.29
N LEU A 369 13.29 -19.18 -9.85
CA LEU A 369 13.84 -18.16 -10.73
C LEU A 369 14.77 -18.69 -11.83
N PRO A 370 15.75 -19.58 -11.56
CA PRO A 370 16.64 -20.12 -12.58
C PRO A 370 15.90 -20.80 -13.74
N PHE A 371 14.84 -21.55 -13.45
CA PHE A 371 14.05 -22.22 -14.50
C PHE A 371 13.39 -21.22 -15.44
N GLY A 372 12.81 -20.14 -14.89
CA GLY A 372 12.26 -19.08 -15.69
C GLY A 372 13.30 -18.32 -16.53
N LEU A 373 14.47 -18.03 -15.93
CA LEU A 373 15.59 -17.39 -16.63
C LEU A 373 16.11 -18.26 -17.79
N ILE A 374 16.23 -19.56 -17.59
CA ILE A 374 16.60 -20.51 -18.66
C ILE A 374 15.58 -20.45 -19.80
N GLU A 375 14.28 -20.43 -19.51
CA GLU A 375 13.25 -20.35 -20.55
C GLU A 375 13.22 -18.97 -21.25
N VAL A 376 13.49 -17.89 -20.54
CA VAL A 376 13.71 -16.56 -21.16
C VAL A 376 14.88 -16.62 -22.13
N TRP A 377 16.01 -17.20 -21.73
CA TRP A 377 17.17 -17.37 -22.61
C TRP A 377 16.89 -18.26 -23.81
N ARG A 378 16.20 -19.36 -23.62
CA ARG A 378 15.92 -20.35 -24.69
C ARG A 378 14.87 -19.84 -25.69
N LYS A 379 13.76 -19.26 -25.22
CA LYS A 379 12.60 -18.95 -26.06
C LYS A 379 12.38 -17.46 -26.28
N HIS A 380 12.76 -16.61 -25.34
CA HIS A 380 12.43 -15.19 -25.34
C HIS A 380 13.67 -14.27 -25.37
N ARG A 381 14.87 -14.77 -25.64
CA ARG A 381 16.11 -13.96 -25.69
C ARG A 381 16.06 -12.81 -26.71
N HIS A 382 15.20 -12.87 -27.71
CA HIS A 382 15.00 -11.81 -28.70
C HIS A 382 13.85 -10.85 -28.32
N ASN A 383 13.20 -11.06 -27.19
CA ASN A 383 12.17 -10.21 -26.64
C ASN A 383 12.75 -9.32 -25.55
N ALA A 384 12.96 -8.03 -25.87
CA ALA A 384 13.61 -7.09 -24.94
C ALA A 384 12.82 -6.91 -23.63
N ALA A 385 11.48 -6.97 -23.67
CA ALA A 385 10.65 -6.89 -22.46
C ALA A 385 10.87 -8.11 -21.54
N ALA A 386 10.89 -9.33 -22.12
CA ALA A 386 11.13 -10.56 -21.37
C ALA A 386 12.53 -10.59 -20.71
N VAL A 387 13.54 -10.14 -21.46
CA VAL A 387 14.92 -10.05 -20.94
C VAL A 387 15.02 -8.99 -19.83
N ALA A 388 14.39 -7.81 -20.00
CA ALA A 388 14.34 -6.79 -18.95
C ALA A 388 13.68 -7.32 -17.67
N MET A 389 12.55 -8.04 -17.80
CA MET A 389 11.93 -8.72 -16.65
C MET A 389 12.84 -9.79 -16.04
N GLY A 390 13.58 -10.55 -16.85
CA GLY A 390 14.59 -11.49 -16.35
C GLY A 390 15.65 -10.82 -15.49
N LEU A 391 16.19 -9.69 -15.95
CA LEU A 391 17.18 -8.89 -15.20
C LEU A 391 16.61 -8.34 -13.89
N CYS A 392 15.37 -7.83 -13.90
CA CYS A 392 14.69 -7.41 -12.67
C CYS A 392 14.51 -8.56 -11.67
N GLY A 393 14.16 -9.77 -12.16
CA GLY A 393 14.04 -10.94 -11.30
C GLY A 393 15.36 -11.34 -10.61
N CYS A 394 16.51 -11.09 -11.26
CA CYS A 394 17.82 -11.33 -10.67
C CYS A 394 18.15 -10.42 -9.47
N LEU A 395 17.40 -9.34 -9.25
CA LEU A 395 17.56 -8.47 -8.06
C LEU A 395 16.93 -9.07 -6.80
N ASN A 396 16.06 -10.09 -6.92
CA ASN A 396 15.35 -10.65 -5.77
C ASN A 396 16.25 -11.16 -4.64
N PRO A 397 17.37 -11.89 -4.91
CA PRO A 397 18.29 -12.30 -3.83
C PRO A 397 18.88 -11.13 -3.06
N VAL A 398 19.21 -10.02 -3.76
CA VAL A 398 19.75 -8.79 -3.13
C VAL A 398 18.71 -8.18 -2.19
N MET A 399 17.45 -8.16 -2.59
CA MET A 399 16.37 -7.62 -1.74
C MET A 399 16.15 -8.46 -0.48
N HIS A 400 16.34 -9.78 -0.53
CA HIS A 400 16.31 -10.62 0.67
C HIS A 400 17.43 -10.27 1.66
N VAL A 401 18.63 -9.96 1.17
CA VAL A 401 19.74 -9.50 2.03
C VAL A 401 19.44 -8.13 2.64
N LEU A 402 18.95 -7.17 1.83
CA LEU A 402 18.56 -5.84 2.31
C LEU A 402 17.49 -5.93 3.41
N ARG A 403 16.56 -6.87 3.32
CA ARG A 403 15.50 -7.07 4.30
C ARG A 403 16.01 -7.40 5.71
N LEU A 404 17.24 -7.88 5.84
CA LEU A 404 17.88 -8.22 7.12
C LEU A 404 18.56 -7.00 7.78
N THR A 405 18.56 -5.85 7.14
CA THR A 405 19.10 -4.60 7.70
C THR A 405 17.97 -3.67 8.13
N GLY A 406 18.18 -2.87 9.17
CA GLY A 406 17.16 -1.96 9.71
C GLY A 406 16.64 -0.96 8.67
N GLY A 407 17.52 -0.20 8.03
CA GLY A 407 17.14 0.77 6.99
C GLY A 407 16.77 0.13 5.65
N GLY A 408 17.42 -0.99 5.28
CA GLY A 408 17.17 -1.67 3.99
C GLY A 408 15.84 -2.41 3.94
N TRP A 409 15.23 -2.71 5.08
CA TRP A 409 13.94 -3.40 5.14
C TRP A 409 12.84 -2.68 4.37
N GLU A 410 12.71 -1.38 4.55
CA GLU A 410 11.68 -0.58 3.88
C GLU A 410 11.89 -0.57 2.36
N VAL A 411 13.11 -0.33 1.91
CA VAL A 411 13.46 -0.39 0.47
C VAL A 411 13.16 -1.77 -0.11
N SER A 412 13.52 -2.86 0.58
CA SER A 412 13.20 -4.23 0.16
C SER A 412 11.70 -4.48 0.12
N ASN A 413 10.96 -4.00 1.11
CA ASN A 413 9.52 -4.18 1.18
C ASN A 413 8.81 -3.47 0.02
N ARG A 414 9.10 -2.19 -0.21
CA ARG A 414 8.54 -1.39 -1.30
C ARG A 414 8.96 -1.91 -2.68
N SER A 415 10.21 -2.38 -2.83
CA SER A 415 10.68 -2.97 -4.10
C SER A 415 9.98 -4.28 -4.46
N SER A 416 9.44 -5.01 -3.47
CA SER A 416 8.80 -6.31 -3.71
C SER A 416 7.61 -6.22 -4.67
N GLU A 417 6.84 -5.14 -4.65
CA GLU A 417 5.69 -4.89 -5.51
C GLU A 417 6.06 -4.88 -6.99
N PHE A 418 7.20 -4.28 -7.32
CA PHE A 418 7.70 -4.20 -8.70
C PHE A 418 8.42 -5.48 -9.10
N LEU A 419 9.21 -6.08 -8.21
CA LEU A 419 9.98 -7.28 -8.51
C LEU A 419 9.10 -8.51 -8.68
N PHE A 420 8.00 -8.63 -7.91
CA PHE A 420 7.09 -9.76 -8.03
C PHE A 420 6.37 -9.82 -9.37
N ILE A 421 6.30 -8.74 -10.13
CA ILE A 421 5.84 -8.76 -11.53
C ILE A 421 6.75 -9.67 -12.36
N SER A 422 8.06 -9.48 -12.22
CA SER A 422 9.08 -10.29 -12.91
C SER A 422 9.17 -11.70 -12.33
N ILE A 423 9.09 -11.86 -11.02
CA ILE A 423 9.10 -13.15 -10.32
C ILE A 423 7.90 -14.00 -10.76
N GLY A 424 6.69 -13.41 -10.78
CA GLY A 424 5.49 -14.09 -11.24
C GLY A 424 5.62 -14.57 -12.70
N PHE A 425 6.15 -13.73 -13.57
CA PHE A 425 6.44 -14.07 -14.96
C PHE A 425 7.43 -15.25 -15.07
N LEU A 426 8.57 -15.16 -14.41
CA LEU A 426 9.64 -16.16 -14.48
C LEU A 426 9.19 -17.51 -13.92
N ILE A 427 8.58 -17.53 -12.73
CA ILE A 427 8.11 -18.77 -12.13
C ILE A 427 7.02 -19.42 -12.98
N ALA A 428 6.06 -18.62 -13.50
CA ALA A 428 5.01 -19.13 -14.40
C ALA A 428 5.61 -19.71 -15.68
N LEU A 429 6.56 -19.01 -16.29
CA LEU A 429 7.25 -19.47 -17.51
C LEU A 429 8.00 -20.79 -17.25
N GLY A 430 8.78 -20.85 -16.17
CA GLY A 430 9.49 -22.06 -15.77
C GLY A 430 8.55 -23.24 -15.51
N LEU A 431 7.46 -23.03 -14.77
CA LEU A 431 6.48 -24.07 -14.46
C LEU A 431 5.74 -24.60 -15.70
N ILE A 432 5.39 -23.72 -16.65
CA ILE A 432 4.60 -24.11 -17.82
C ILE A 432 5.46 -24.72 -18.92
N ASP A 433 6.62 -24.16 -19.18
CA ASP A 433 7.46 -24.48 -20.32
C ASP A 433 8.51 -25.54 -20.06
N LEU A 434 8.71 -25.94 -18.79
CA LEU A 434 9.64 -27.01 -18.44
C LEU A 434 9.25 -28.31 -19.16
N PRO A 435 10.14 -28.92 -19.95
CA PRO A 435 9.84 -30.14 -20.71
C PRO A 435 9.69 -31.33 -19.76
N LEU A 436 8.48 -31.60 -19.30
CA LEU A 436 8.13 -32.80 -18.55
C LEU A 436 7.35 -33.77 -19.44
N PRO A 437 7.60 -35.09 -19.32
CA PRO A 437 6.79 -36.10 -19.98
C PRO A 437 5.28 -35.92 -19.71
N ARG A 438 4.45 -36.20 -20.71
CA ARG A 438 2.97 -36.02 -20.59
C ARG A 438 2.37 -36.77 -19.40
N VAL A 439 2.89 -37.91 -19.05
CA VAL A 439 2.49 -38.74 -17.89
C VAL A 439 2.64 -37.98 -16.55
N LEU A 440 3.53 -37.00 -16.50
CA LEU A 440 3.81 -36.20 -15.27
C LEU A 440 3.02 -34.87 -15.18
N HIS A 441 2.10 -34.59 -16.12
CA HIS A 441 1.33 -33.33 -16.08
C HIS A 441 0.44 -33.19 -14.81
N TRP A 442 -0.16 -34.28 -14.36
CA TRP A 442 -0.96 -34.28 -13.14
C TRP A 442 -0.07 -34.22 -11.88
N VAL A 443 1.13 -34.86 -11.90
CA VAL A 443 2.14 -34.76 -10.85
C VAL A 443 2.62 -33.30 -10.73
N ARG A 444 2.76 -32.60 -11.87
CA ARG A 444 3.08 -31.16 -11.87
C ARG A 444 2.06 -30.36 -11.05
N ALA A 445 0.77 -30.58 -11.25
CA ALA A 445 -0.27 -29.87 -10.50
C ALA A 445 -0.22 -30.20 -9.01
N GLN A 446 0.00 -31.47 -8.65
CA GLN A 446 0.10 -31.91 -7.26
C GLN A 446 1.28 -31.31 -6.50
N ILE A 447 2.38 -31.02 -7.18
CA ILE A 447 3.55 -30.35 -6.57
C ILE A 447 3.42 -28.82 -6.66
N ALA A 448 2.93 -28.30 -7.79
CA ALA A 448 2.86 -26.86 -8.01
C ALA A 448 1.80 -26.18 -7.11
N VAL A 449 0.65 -26.79 -6.86
CA VAL A 449 -0.39 -26.17 -6.03
C VAL A 449 0.07 -25.97 -4.58
N PRO A 450 0.59 -26.97 -3.87
CA PRO A 450 1.15 -26.75 -2.53
C PRO A 450 2.33 -25.78 -2.52
N GLY A 451 3.21 -25.85 -3.52
CA GLY A 451 4.34 -24.93 -3.64
C GLY A 451 3.88 -23.48 -3.81
N LEU A 452 2.92 -23.22 -4.70
CA LEU A 452 2.38 -21.88 -4.93
C LEU A 452 1.55 -21.38 -3.74
N LEU A 453 0.81 -22.26 -3.05
CA LEU A 453 0.17 -21.94 -1.77
C LEU A 453 1.21 -21.55 -0.70
N SER A 454 2.32 -22.28 -0.61
CA SER A 454 3.39 -21.93 0.34
C SER A 454 4.02 -20.57 0.00
N ILE A 455 4.21 -20.27 -1.29
CA ILE A 455 4.69 -18.95 -1.74
C ILE A 455 3.67 -17.87 -1.37
N PHE A 456 2.38 -18.10 -1.59
CA PHE A 456 1.31 -17.14 -1.30
C PHE A 456 1.17 -16.87 0.20
N ILE A 457 1.01 -17.90 1.02
CA ILE A 457 0.88 -17.77 2.48
C ILE A 457 2.16 -17.17 3.07
N GLY A 458 3.33 -17.70 2.66
CA GLY A 458 4.62 -17.23 3.14
C GLY A 458 4.92 -15.78 2.76
N GLY A 459 4.46 -15.33 1.59
CA GLY A 459 4.52 -13.92 1.19
C GLY A 459 3.76 -13.01 2.17
N ILE A 460 2.53 -13.37 2.54
CA ILE A 460 1.74 -12.63 3.54
C ILE A 460 2.44 -12.63 4.89
N VAL A 461 2.98 -13.77 5.32
CA VAL A 461 3.73 -13.89 6.60
C VAL A 461 4.97 -13.00 6.61
N ILE A 462 5.71 -12.93 5.49
CA ILE A 462 6.89 -12.09 5.34
C ILE A 462 6.53 -10.59 5.41
N GLY A 463 5.39 -10.19 4.85
CA GLY A 463 4.96 -8.80 4.77
C GLY A 463 4.31 -8.26 6.03
N TRP A 464 3.58 -9.11 6.78
CA TRP A 464 2.65 -8.67 7.82
C TRP A 464 2.78 -9.48 9.10
N SER A 465 2.98 -8.79 10.20
CA SER A 465 3.03 -9.38 11.54
C SER A 465 1.68 -10.02 11.92
N PRO A 466 1.65 -11.07 12.75
CA PRO A 466 0.40 -11.75 13.15
C PRO A 466 -0.68 -10.81 13.68
N TRP A 467 -0.29 -9.83 14.50
CA TRP A 467 -1.20 -8.86 15.09
C TRP A 467 -1.81 -7.86 14.09
N MET A 468 -1.24 -7.76 12.87
CA MET A 468 -1.71 -6.88 11.79
C MET A 468 -2.60 -7.58 10.75
N ARG A 469 -2.93 -8.85 10.90
CA ARG A 469 -3.67 -9.62 9.86
C ARG A 469 -5.15 -9.72 10.12
N LEU A 470 -5.55 -9.72 11.39
CA LEU A 470 -6.93 -9.88 11.82
C LEU A 470 -7.32 -8.78 12.82
N PRO A 471 -8.61 -8.39 12.85
CA PRO A 471 -9.09 -7.32 13.73
C PRO A 471 -9.29 -7.83 15.16
N TRP A 472 -8.19 -8.21 15.81
CA TRP A 472 -8.17 -8.56 17.22
C TRP A 472 -8.65 -7.40 18.10
N PRO A 473 -9.02 -7.62 19.37
CA PRO A 473 -9.38 -6.56 20.30
C PRO A 473 -8.35 -5.42 20.33
N TYR A 474 -8.78 -4.27 20.86
CA TYR A 474 -7.90 -3.11 21.04
C TYR A 474 -6.54 -3.52 21.61
N ALA A 475 -5.50 -2.92 21.07
CA ALA A 475 -4.15 -3.02 21.60
C ALA A 475 -3.46 -1.66 21.47
N VAL A 476 -2.47 -1.40 22.33
CA VAL A 476 -1.78 -0.11 22.40
C VAL A 476 -0.88 0.07 21.19
N ILE A 477 -1.10 1.15 20.46
CA ILE A 477 -0.36 1.55 19.26
C ILE A 477 -0.17 0.37 18.29
N ALA A 478 -1.29 -0.13 17.81
CA ALA A 478 -1.41 -1.30 16.95
C ALA A 478 -2.17 -1.00 15.65
N ASP A 479 -1.87 0.13 15.03
CA ASP A 479 -2.52 0.62 13.79
C ASP A 479 -4.06 0.52 13.87
N TYR A 480 -4.71 -0.21 12.97
CA TYR A 480 -6.17 -0.32 12.94
C TYR A 480 -6.80 -0.95 14.21
N ARG A 481 -6.05 -1.70 15.01
CA ARG A 481 -6.56 -2.25 16.29
C ARG A 481 -6.65 -1.18 17.38
N SER A 482 -5.94 -0.08 17.23
CA SER A 482 -6.03 1.08 18.12
C SER A 482 -7.06 2.11 17.65
N VAL A 483 -7.64 1.91 16.46
CA VAL A 483 -8.74 2.73 15.94
C VAL A 483 -10.05 2.21 16.50
N ASP A 484 -10.62 2.91 17.45
CA ASP A 484 -11.84 2.53 18.14
C ASP A 484 -12.88 3.66 18.20
N PRO A 485 -14.13 3.37 18.60
CA PRO A 485 -15.16 4.39 18.70
C PRO A 485 -14.82 5.55 19.62
N GLN A 486 -14.04 5.34 20.70
CA GLN A 486 -13.68 6.42 21.62
C GLN A 486 -12.71 7.42 20.99
N GLY A 487 -11.70 6.92 20.25
CA GLY A 487 -10.76 7.75 19.51
C GLY A 487 -11.46 8.57 18.44
N ILE A 488 -12.35 7.92 17.65
CA ILE A 488 -13.15 8.62 16.62
C ILE A 488 -14.08 9.66 17.27
N TYR A 489 -14.71 9.33 18.40
CA TYR A 489 -15.55 10.27 19.15
C TYR A 489 -14.76 11.48 19.63
N ALA A 490 -13.61 11.27 20.27
CA ALA A 490 -12.78 12.36 20.75
C ALA A 490 -12.32 13.30 19.62
N ALA A 491 -11.96 12.73 18.46
CA ALA A 491 -11.58 13.51 17.28
C ALA A 491 -12.78 14.29 16.71
N THR A 492 -13.94 13.66 16.58
CA THR A 492 -15.17 14.31 16.09
C THR A 492 -15.61 15.41 17.05
N TRP A 493 -15.54 15.15 18.37
CA TRP A 493 -15.81 16.14 19.40
C TRP A 493 -14.87 17.36 19.28
N ALA A 494 -13.57 17.10 19.05
CA ALA A 494 -12.61 18.19 18.86
C ALA A 494 -12.97 19.09 17.67
N LYS A 495 -13.42 18.51 16.55
CA LYS A 495 -13.92 19.26 15.39
C LYS A 495 -15.12 20.12 15.75
N GLU A 496 -16.10 19.55 16.46
CA GLU A 496 -17.39 20.19 16.75
C GLU A 496 -17.25 21.31 17.79
N PHE A 497 -16.48 21.09 18.86
CA PHE A 497 -16.42 21.99 20.01
C PHE A 497 -15.18 22.87 20.07
N LEU A 498 -14.03 22.44 19.54
CA LEU A 498 -12.82 23.27 19.47
C LEU A 498 -12.74 24.04 18.13
N GLY A 499 -13.44 23.55 17.10
CA GLY A 499 -13.34 24.02 15.73
C GLY A 499 -12.23 23.32 14.95
N VAL A 500 -12.14 23.58 13.66
CA VAL A 500 -11.14 22.97 12.76
C VAL A 500 -9.81 23.71 12.83
N GLY A 501 -8.71 23.01 12.47
CA GLY A 501 -7.39 23.61 12.30
C GLY A 501 -6.65 23.94 13.59
N ARG A 502 -7.14 23.52 14.77
CA ARG A 502 -6.45 23.72 16.07
C ARG A 502 -5.18 22.91 16.13
N ARG A 503 -4.14 23.48 16.73
CA ARG A 503 -2.85 22.83 16.89
C ARG A 503 -2.87 21.89 18.09
N ILE A 504 -2.77 20.58 17.80
CA ILE A 504 -2.90 19.52 18.81
C ILE A 504 -1.72 18.54 18.71
N ALA A 505 -1.24 18.08 19.87
CA ALA A 505 -0.29 16.97 19.97
C ALA A 505 -0.92 15.80 20.73
N THR A 506 -0.57 14.59 20.32
CA THR A 506 -1.09 13.35 20.87
C THR A 506 -0.20 12.16 20.47
N ASP A 507 -0.59 10.93 20.83
CA ASP A 507 0.09 9.71 20.38
C ASP A 507 -0.10 9.43 18.87
N ARG A 508 0.71 8.51 18.36
CA ARG A 508 0.75 8.16 16.92
C ARG A 508 -0.61 7.85 16.29
N VAL A 509 -1.52 7.16 17.00
CA VAL A 509 -2.80 6.75 16.41
C VAL A 509 -3.86 7.85 16.55
N GLN A 510 -3.95 8.47 17.72
CA GLN A 510 -4.84 9.61 17.94
C GLN A 510 -4.47 10.79 17.04
N GLU A 511 -3.20 10.97 16.68
CA GLU A 511 -2.73 11.96 15.71
C GLU A 511 -3.47 11.81 14.36
N LEU A 512 -3.57 10.58 13.86
CA LEU A 512 -4.27 10.30 12.61
C LEU A 512 -5.77 10.60 12.69
N LEU A 513 -6.41 10.24 13.81
CA LEU A 513 -7.83 10.49 14.04
C LEU A 513 -8.11 12.00 14.19
N MET A 514 -7.26 12.71 14.94
CA MET A 514 -7.37 14.18 15.10
C MET A 514 -7.14 14.89 13.76
N ALA A 515 -6.18 14.44 12.94
CA ALA A 515 -5.93 15.01 11.63
C ALA A 515 -7.09 14.78 10.64
N THR A 516 -7.81 13.65 10.74
CA THR A 516 -8.84 13.25 9.78
C THR A 516 -10.25 13.56 10.27
N TYR A 517 -10.75 12.82 11.25
CA TYR A 517 -12.10 13.04 11.80
C TYR A 517 -12.20 14.37 12.55
N GLY A 518 -11.11 14.77 13.22
CA GLY A 518 -11.00 16.03 13.94
C GLY A 518 -10.75 17.24 13.05
N GLU A 519 -10.26 17.07 11.85
CA GLU A 519 -9.78 18.14 10.94
C GLU A 519 -8.81 19.11 11.63
N GLN A 520 -8.00 18.60 12.58
CA GLN A 520 -7.04 19.38 13.36
C GLN A 520 -5.70 19.52 12.63
N THR A 521 -4.90 20.49 13.04
CA THR A 521 -3.50 20.64 12.68
C THR A 521 -2.66 19.89 13.72
N VAL A 522 -2.33 18.65 13.43
CA VAL A 522 -1.49 17.84 14.33
C VAL A 522 -0.04 18.30 14.26
N VAL A 523 0.61 18.36 15.42
CA VAL A 523 2.03 18.68 15.52
C VAL A 523 2.81 17.37 15.60
N THR A 524 3.44 17.03 14.48
CA THR A 524 4.24 15.81 14.33
C THR A 524 5.70 16.03 14.69
N GLY A 525 6.45 14.94 14.79
CA GLY A 525 7.87 14.95 15.06
C GLY A 525 8.74 15.69 14.04
N ASP A 526 8.25 15.87 12.83
CA ASP A 526 8.93 16.66 11.80
C ASP A 526 8.98 18.15 12.14
N VAL A 527 8.04 18.62 12.96
CA VAL A 527 7.96 20.02 13.41
C VAL A 527 8.73 20.22 14.71
N ALA A 528 8.57 19.31 15.69
CA ALA A 528 9.29 19.31 16.96
C ALA A 528 9.07 17.98 17.69
N THR A 529 10.03 17.56 18.52
CA THR A 529 9.90 16.36 19.35
C THR A 529 8.89 16.58 20.47
N THR A 530 7.64 16.15 20.23
CA THR A 530 6.57 16.26 21.22
C THR A 530 6.56 15.12 22.24
N ALA A 531 7.27 14.02 22.00
CA ALA A 531 7.33 12.85 22.87
C ALA A 531 7.71 13.18 24.32
N GLY A 532 8.64 14.14 24.54
CA GLY A 532 9.04 14.61 25.87
C GLY A 532 7.88 15.19 26.68
N LEU A 533 6.93 15.88 26.04
CA LEU A 533 5.74 16.39 26.72
C LEU A 533 4.96 15.29 27.43
N PHE A 534 4.91 14.10 26.82
CA PHE A 534 4.11 12.97 27.31
C PHE A 534 4.92 12.02 28.18
N LEU A 535 6.16 11.74 27.81
CA LEU A 535 6.98 10.70 28.43
C LEU A 535 7.74 11.17 29.69
N ASN A 536 8.08 12.46 29.78
CA ASN A 536 8.75 13.00 30.97
C ASN A 536 7.80 13.08 32.16
N ALA A 537 8.33 12.78 33.37
CA ALA A 537 7.52 12.77 34.58
C ALA A 537 6.96 14.15 34.97
N ARG A 538 7.58 15.23 34.51
CA ARG A 538 7.16 16.62 34.78
C ARG A 538 7.29 17.46 33.52
N VAL A 539 6.48 18.51 33.42
CA VAL A 539 6.59 19.53 32.38
C VAL A 539 7.61 20.57 32.83
N GLY A 540 8.86 20.41 32.39
CA GLY A 540 9.97 21.32 32.66
C GLY A 540 10.03 22.53 31.72
N GLN A 541 11.20 23.16 31.63
CA GLN A 541 11.39 24.31 30.74
C GLN A 541 11.41 23.88 29.27
N ASP A 542 12.07 22.76 28.96
CA ASP A 542 12.17 22.23 27.58
C ASP A 542 10.79 21.92 27.00
N GLU A 543 9.91 21.27 27.79
CA GLU A 543 8.55 20.96 27.37
C GLU A 543 7.70 22.24 27.16
N ARG A 544 7.88 23.24 28.00
CA ARG A 544 7.23 24.55 27.84
C ARG A 544 7.71 25.27 26.57
N ASP A 545 8.99 25.16 26.27
CA ASP A 545 9.58 25.73 25.06
C ASP A 545 9.07 25.01 23.81
N VAL A 546 8.85 23.68 23.88
CA VAL A 546 8.15 22.93 22.80
C VAL A 546 6.73 23.44 22.62
N LEU A 547 5.92 23.56 23.70
CA LEU A 547 4.56 24.09 23.63
C LEU A 547 4.51 25.44 22.90
N ARG A 548 5.42 26.35 23.24
CA ARG A 548 5.50 27.71 22.67
C ARG A 548 6.00 27.70 21.24
N LYS A 549 7.13 27.03 20.97
CA LYS A 549 7.73 26.97 19.62
C LYS A 549 6.78 26.40 18.60
N THR A 550 6.00 25.39 19.01
CA THR A 550 5.03 24.74 18.12
C THR A 550 3.65 25.38 18.18
N GLN A 551 3.43 26.40 19.05
CA GLN A 551 2.13 27.05 19.23
C GLN A 551 1.01 26.03 19.52
N LEU A 552 1.28 25.06 20.40
CA LEU A 552 0.31 24.03 20.76
C LEU A 552 -0.83 24.63 21.57
N GLU A 553 -2.07 24.42 21.11
CA GLU A 553 -3.28 24.86 21.78
C GLU A 553 -3.86 23.74 22.67
N TYR A 554 -3.74 22.47 22.22
CA TYR A 554 -4.34 21.33 22.89
C TYR A 554 -3.38 20.14 22.98
N LEU A 555 -3.56 19.33 24.04
CA LEU A 555 -2.93 18.03 24.20
C LEU A 555 -4.02 16.97 24.35
N SER A 556 -3.95 15.90 23.56
CA SER A 556 -4.84 14.74 23.72
C SER A 556 -4.04 13.57 24.33
N ILE A 557 -4.55 13.02 25.41
CA ILE A 557 -3.90 11.97 26.19
C ILE A 557 -4.75 10.70 26.15
N GLU A 558 -4.17 9.67 25.56
CA GLU A 558 -4.74 8.31 25.58
C GLU A 558 -4.27 7.58 26.87
N ARG A 559 -5.16 7.33 27.80
CA ARG A 559 -4.85 6.74 29.10
C ARG A 559 -4.47 5.26 29.02
N ARG A 560 -4.97 4.56 28.01
CA ARG A 560 -4.67 3.13 27.78
C ARG A 560 -3.21 2.89 27.41
N LEU A 561 -2.43 3.92 27.09
CA LEU A 561 -0.96 3.79 26.94
C LEU A 561 -0.26 3.32 28.23
N SER A 562 -0.98 3.32 29.36
CA SER A 562 -0.50 2.77 30.65
C SER A 562 -0.81 1.28 30.84
N THR A 563 -1.54 0.63 29.95
CA THR A 563 -1.96 -0.78 30.12
C THR A 563 -0.97 -1.78 29.54
N GLU A 564 -0.39 -1.46 28.39
CA GLU A 564 0.48 -2.36 27.62
C GLU A 564 1.57 -1.58 26.90
N SER A 565 2.65 -2.28 26.53
CA SER A 565 3.68 -1.74 25.64
C SER A 565 3.17 -1.59 24.20
N PRO A 566 3.68 -0.62 23.42
CA PRO A 566 3.20 -0.37 22.07
C PRO A 566 3.60 -1.52 21.14
N LEU A 567 2.65 -2.07 20.38
CA LEU A 567 2.95 -3.15 19.41
C LEU A 567 3.81 -2.67 18.24
N SER A 568 3.74 -1.38 17.89
CA SER A 568 4.63 -0.76 16.88
C SER A 568 6.05 -0.49 17.38
N GLY A 569 6.31 -0.64 18.70
CA GLY A 569 7.61 -0.40 19.32
C GLY A 569 7.85 1.02 19.83
N PHE A 570 6.93 1.95 19.60
CA PHE A 570 7.00 3.35 20.06
C PHE A 570 5.59 3.91 20.25
N TYR A 571 5.44 4.93 21.12
CA TYR A 571 4.14 5.55 21.45
C TYR A 571 3.83 6.76 20.58
N TYR A 572 4.82 7.61 20.35
CA TYR A 572 4.66 8.89 19.66
C TYR A 572 5.43 8.93 18.34
N GLN A 573 6.71 8.55 18.35
CA GLN A 573 7.59 8.70 17.20
C GLN A 573 8.62 7.56 17.13
N PRO A 574 9.02 7.11 15.93
CA PRO A 574 9.94 5.97 15.77
C PRO A 574 11.29 6.12 16.48
N TRP A 575 11.78 7.37 16.63
CA TRP A 575 13.08 7.66 17.28
C TRP A 575 12.99 7.90 18.79
N GLU A 576 11.79 7.81 19.40
CA GLU A 576 11.67 8.00 20.86
C GLU A 576 12.45 6.96 21.66
N GLY A 577 12.61 5.74 21.14
CA GLY A 577 13.36 4.65 21.76
C GLY A 577 14.85 4.96 21.96
N ASP A 578 15.43 5.86 21.18
CA ASP A 578 16.82 6.31 21.31
C ASP A 578 17.00 7.22 22.54
N ILE A 579 15.96 7.94 22.91
CA ILE A 579 15.95 8.91 24.01
C ILE A 579 15.24 8.34 25.24
N TYR A 580 14.09 7.69 25.04
CA TYR A 580 13.22 7.16 26.08
C TYR A 580 13.17 5.63 25.97
N ARG A 581 14.02 4.94 26.73
CA ARG A 581 14.01 3.47 26.78
C ARG A 581 12.80 2.99 27.56
N HIS A 582 11.84 2.39 26.86
CA HIS A 582 10.65 1.84 27.48
C HIS A 582 10.92 0.44 28.00
N SER A 583 10.90 0.26 29.33
CA SER A 583 10.95 -1.07 29.97
C SER A 583 9.56 -1.68 30.21
N GLY A 584 8.50 -1.00 29.76
CA GLY A 584 7.09 -1.40 29.96
C GLY A 584 6.13 -0.27 29.60
N PRO A 585 4.84 -0.38 29.98
CA PRO A 585 3.83 0.64 29.74
C PRO A 585 4.17 1.99 30.39
N ILE A 586 3.66 3.09 29.82
CA ILE A 586 3.81 4.42 30.41
C ILE A 586 3.08 4.44 31.76
N SER A 587 3.75 4.92 32.81
CA SER A 587 3.10 5.03 34.12
C SER A 587 1.86 5.92 34.04
N GLN A 588 0.73 5.45 34.60
CA GLN A 588 -0.51 6.22 34.67
C GLN A 588 -0.28 7.62 35.31
N ARG A 589 0.57 7.71 36.31
CA ARG A 589 0.95 8.98 36.97
C ARG A 589 1.57 9.99 35.98
N ILE A 590 2.31 9.49 34.99
CA ILE A 590 2.91 10.35 33.96
C ILE A 590 1.81 10.91 33.04
N LEU A 591 0.84 10.09 32.66
CA LEU A 591 -0.28 10.52 31.80
C LEU A 591 -1.24 11.45 32.54
N GLU A 592 -1.39 11.31 33.86
CA GLU A 592 -2.27 12.14 34.70
C GLU A 592 -1.61 13.45 35.18
N LYS A 593 -0.31 13.69 34.88
CA LYS A 593 0.37 14.92 35.31
C LYS A 593 -0.30 16.21 34.86
N PHE A 594 -1.02 16.17 33.74
CA PHE A 594 -1.71 17.33 33.18
C PHE A 594 -2.93 17.75 34.00
N ASP A 595 -3.53 16.85 34.78
CA ASP A 595 -4.60 17.20 35.74
C ASP A 595 -4.10 18.12 36.86
N HIS A 596 -2.79 18.11 37.14
CA HIS A 596 -2.16 18.87 38.21
C HIS A 596 -1.33 20.06 37.68
N LEU A 597 -1.36 20.30 36.37
CA LEU A 597 -0.59 21.37 35.76
C LEU A 597 -1.38 22.69 35.77
N PRO A 598 -0.87 23.78 36.44
CA PRO A 598 -1.65 25.00 36.73
C PRO A 598 -2.28 25.70 35.54
N ASN A 599 -1.74 25.53 34.31
CA ASN A 599 -2.22 26.21 33.11
C ASN A 599 -2.76 25.22 32.06
N ALA A 600 -3.04 23.99 32.45
CA ALA A 600 -3.71 23.00 31.62
C ALA A 600 -5.14 22.80 32.13
N HIS A 601 -6.13 22.98 31.25
CA HIS A 601 -7.52 22.81 31.60
C HIS A 601 -8.12 21.64 30.82
N ARG A 602 -8.60 20.63 31.53
CA ARG A 602 -9.28 19.50 30.88
C ARG A 602 -10.61 19.95 30.29
N VAL A 603 -10.73 19.83 28.97
CA VAL A 603 -11.93 20.21 28.20
C VAL A 603 -12.74 19.01 27.74
N LEU A 604 -12.13 17.83 27.63
CA LEU A 604 -12.81 16.56 27.38
C LEU A 604 -12.27 15.47 28.32
N ASP A 605 -13.15 14.62 28.84
CA ASP A 605 -12.83 13.35 29.49
C ASP A 605 -13.86 12.31 29.03
N SER A 606 -13.44 11.40 28.14
CA SER A 606 -14.27 10.27 27.66
C SER A 606 -13.99 8.97 28.43
N GLY A 607 -13.22 9.05 29.51
CA GLY A 607 -12.72 7.90 30.26
C GLY A 607 -11.30 7.48 29.81
N ASP A 608 -11.14 7.04 28.57
CA ASP A 608 -9.84 6.62 28.04
C ASP A 608 -9.06 7.81 27.44
N ILE A 609 -9.76 8.80 26.85
CA ILE A 609 -9.14 9.94 26.20
C ILE A 609 -9.48 11.22 26.94
N ARG A 610 -8.45 12.02 27.23
CA ARG A 610 -8.57 13.36 27.83
C ARG A 610 -7.94 14.40 26.92
N ILE A 611 -8.66 15.51 26.71
CA ILE A 611 -8.12 16.66 25.97
C ILE A 611 -7.94 17.81 26.94
N TYR A 612 -6.75 18.44 26.90
CA TYR A 612 -6.39 19.59 27.74
C TYR A 612 -6.13 20.80 26.85
N ASP A 613 -6.74 21.93 27.23
CA ASP A 613 -6.41 23.26 26.71
C ASP A 613 -5.13 23.75 27.42
N VAL A 614 -4.11 24.07 26.62
CA VAL A 614 -2.81 24.56 27.10
C VAL A 614 -2.48 25.95 26.55
N THR A 615 -3.47 26.67 26.00
CA THR A 615 -3.29 28.00 25.41
C THR A 615 -2.71 29.02 26.39
N LYS A 616 -3.03 28.91 27.68
CA LYS A 616 -2.45 29.77 28.74
C LYS A 616 -0.93 29.71 28.88
N PHE A 617 -0.29 28.66 28.37
CA PHE A 617 1.17 28.64 28.31
C PHE A 617 1.72 29.56 27.22
N LEU A 618 0.91 29.91 26.22
CA LEU A 618 1.27 30.80 25.13
C LEU A 618 1.12 32.28 25.56
N ASP A 619 0.10 32.61 26.36
CA ASP A 619 -0.23 33.98 26.77
C ASP A 619 0.78 34.58 27.75
N GLN A 620 1.45 33.79 28.59
CA GLN A 620 2.36 34.29 29.63
C GLN A 620 3.61 35.02 29.11
N GLU A 621 3.98 34.87 27.83
CA GLU A 621 5.09 35.62 27.26
C GLU A 621 4.70 36.92 26.59
N GLN A 622 3.51 37.05 26.07
CA GLN A 622 3.04 38.34 25.56
C GLN A 622 3.02 39.36 26.71
N HIS A 623 2.60 38.96 27.91
CA HIS A 623 2.67 39.79 29.11
C HIS A 623 4.11 40.08 29.57
N LYS A 624 5.01 39.09 29.57
CA LYS A 624 6.40 39.30 29.99
C LYS A 624 7.21 40.13 28.98
N THR A 625 6.96 39.93 27.68
CA THR A 625 7.60 40.75 26.65
C THR A 625 7.09 42.18 26.68
N TYR A 626 5.79 42.38 26.90
CA TYR A 626 5.20 43.69 27.07
C TYR A 626 5.74 44.39 28.36
N GLU A 627 5.87 43.70 29.50
CA GLU A 627 6.46 44.25 30.69
C GLU A 627 7.98 44.51 30.57
N ARG A 628 8.73 43.69 29.79
CA ARG A 628 10.13 43.95 29.51
C ARG A 628 10.33 45.16 28.60
N THR A 629 9.54 45.29 27.56
CA THR A 629 9.57 46.46 26.67
C THR A 629 9.20 47.72 27.44
N ARG A 630 8.19 47.65 28.31
CA ARG A 630 7.75 48.77 29.15
C ARG A 630 8.72 49.16 30.28
N ARG A 631 9.71 48.29 30.62
CA ARG A 631 10.80 48.60 31.59
C ARG A 631 12.09 49.08 30.90
N LEU A 632 12.10 49.09 29.57
CA LEU A 632 13.20 49.57 28.75
C LEU A 632 12.92 50.93 28.10
N ASP A 633 11.68 51.37 28.14
CA ASP A 633 11.18 52.75 27.92
C ASP A 633 11.07 53.49 29.30
#